data_76a2baa4058a779c1c66f10771c758f5
#
_entry.id   76a2baa4058a779c1c66f10771c758f5
#
_cell.length_a   1.000
_cell.length_b   1.000
_cell.length_c   1.000
_cell.angle_alpha   90.00
_cell.angle_beta   90.00
_cell.angle_gamma   90.00
#
_symmetry.space_group_name_H-M   'P 1'
#
loop_
_entity.id
_entity.type
_entity.pdbx_description
1 polymer ?
#
loop_
_entity_poly.entity_id
_entity_poly.type
_entity_poly.pdbx_seq_one_letter_code
_entity_poly.pdbx_strand_id
1 'polypeptide(L)'
;EVGHMNLGAGRIVYQDLVKINQALEKNTLRKKTVLRDCLEYAKRTNKKIHLLGLLSDGGVHSHIKHIEGFIDILEEYKLKEFYLHAFTDGRDVDPQSGIHFVESIEKKMLNTNGKLASLIGRYYAMDRDQRWERIKEAYDLLIHGKGEASDNFVSSLKSSYDEGVTDEFIKPLYKKDNLGKAITKIEAEDIVLFLNFRTDRGRELTQVLSQSSFPEYNMYPKKSLGQNFLNDKK
;
A
#
# COMPACT_ATOMS: atom_id res chain seq x y z
N GLU A 1 17.10 3.12 -19.52
CA GLU A 1 16.67 1.86 -20.18
C GLU A 1 15.52 2.06 -21.17
N VAL A 2 14.41 2.73 -20.79
CA VAL A 2 13.24 2.89 -21.69
C VAL A 2 13.56 3.69 -22.93
N GLY A 3 14.42 4.69 -22.86
CA GLY A 3 14.87 5.45 -24.04
C GLY A 3 15.57 4.54 -25.06
N HIS A 4 16.46 3.68 -24.63
CA HIS A 4 17.15 2.71 -25.49
C HIS A 4 16.18 1.65 -26.06
N MET A 5 15.21 1.21 -25.25
CA MET A 5 14.17 0.30 -25.73
C MET A 5 13.29 0.93 -26.81
N ASN A 6 12.93 2.21 -26.67
CA ASN A 6 12.15 2.93 -27.66
C ASN A 6 12.91 3.07 -28.98
N LEU A 7 14.21 3.41 -28.92
CA LEU A 7 15.07 3.50 -30.08
C LEU A 7 15.23 2.15 -30.79
N GLY A 8 15.49 1.08 -30.02
CA GLY A 8 15.67 -0.25 -30.60
C GLY A 8 14.40 -0.90 -31.13
N ALA A 9 13.24 -0.58 -30.55
CA ALA A 9 11.96 -1.15 -30.95
C ALA A 9 11.26 -0.37 -32.09
N GLY A 10 11.74 0.84 -32.42
CA GLY A 10 11.10 1.71 -33.41
C GLY A 10 9.66 2.13 -33.06
N ARG A 11 9.27 1.99 -31.78
CA ARG A 11 7.94 2.33 -31.26
C ARG A 11 8.02 2.81 -29.82
N ILE A 12 7.00 3.55 -29.37
CA ILE A 12 6.91 4.00 -27.99
C ILE A 12 6.57 2.80 -27.09
N VAL A 13 7.48 2.49 -26.17
CA VAL A 13 7.24 1.53 -25.07
C VAL A 13 6.91 2.35 -23.82
N TYR A 14 5.66 2.31 -23.39
CA TYR A 14 5.23 3.02 -22.20
C TYR A 14 5.73 2.33 -20.93
N GLN A 15 6.22 3.13 -19.98
CA GLN A 15 6.51 2.68 -18.63
C GLN A 15 5.21 2.31 -17.87
N ASP A 16 5.32 1.49 -16.83
CA ASP A 16 4.16 1.04 -16.08
C ASP A 16 3.38 2.20 -15.44
N LEU A 17 4.07 3.25 -14.96
CA LEU A 17 3.43 4.49 -14.51
C LEU A 17 2.44 5.04 -15.56
N VAL A 18 2.90 5.19 -16.81
CA VAL A 18 2.07 5.74 -17.89
C VAL A 18 0.93 4.79 -18.27
N LYS A 19 1.19 3.48 -18.29
CA LYS A 19 0.15 2.47 -18.58
C LYS A 19 -0.97 2.51 -17.55
N ILE A 20 -0.63 2.66 -16.25
CA ILE A 20 -1.61 2.73 -15.17
C ILE A 20 -2.39 4.05 -15.24
N ASN A 21 -1.70 5.18 -15.45
CA ASN A 21 -2.36 6.47 -15.66
C ASN A 21 -3.43 6.36 -16.76
N GLN A 22 -3.05 5.84 -17.93
CA GLN A 22 -3.98 5.64 -19.05
C GLN A 22 -5.12 4.67 -18.69
N ALA A 23 -4.83 3.61 -17.92
CA ALA A 23 -5.85 2.64 -17.54
C ALA A 23 -6.88 3.23 -16.56
N LEU A 24 -6.46 4.12 -15.68
CA LEU A 24 -7.35 4.87 -14.79
C LEU A 24 -8.16 5.90 -15.58
N GLU A 25 -7.52 6.75 -16.39
CA GLU A 25 -8.18 7.77 -17.21
C GLU A 25 -9.24 7.19 -18.16
N LYS A 26 -8.90 6.06 -18.81
CA LYS A 26 -9.80 5.36 -19.74
C LYS A 26 -10.77 4.40 -19.04
N ASN A 27 -10.75 4.33 -17.71
CA ASN A 27 -11.58 3.43 -16.92
C ASN A 27 -11.43 1.94 -17.32
N THR A 28 -10.27 1.52 -17.83
CA THR A 28 -10.02 0.14 -18.27
C THR A 28 -9.52 -0.76 -17.14
N LEU A 29 -8.95 -0.19 -16.07
CA LEU A 29 -8.44 -0.95 -14.93
C LEU A 29 -9.56 -1.77 -14.26
N ARG A 30 -10.74 -1.17 -14.07
CA ARG A 30 -11.94 -1.83 -13.52
C ARG A 30 -12.45 -3.01 -14.35
N LYS A 31 -12.09 -3.09 -15.64
CA LYS A 31 -12.48 -4.17 -16.55
C LYS A 31 -11.52 -5.37 -16.49
N LYS A 32 -10.41 -5.25 -15.78
CA LYS A 32 -9.45 -6.36 -15.60
C LYS A 32 -10.12 -7.48 -14.82
N THR A 33 -10.17 -8.66 -15.42
CA THR A 33 -10.84 -9.85 -14.86
C THR A 33 -10.35 -10.16 -13.44
N VAL A 34 -9.04 -10.17 -13.25
CA VAL A 34 -8.43 -10.46 -11.95
C VAL A 34 -8.89 -9.50 -10.85
N LEU A 35 -8.91 -8.18 -11.14
CA LEU A 35 -9.39 -7.19 -10.18
C LEU A 35 -10.87 -7.40 -9.89
N ARG A 36 -11.67 -7.55 -10.93
CA ARG A 36 -13.12 -7.79 -10.78
C ARG A 36 -13.40 -9.03 -9.93
N ASP A 37 -12.74 -10.14 -10.23
CA ASP A 37 -12.96 -11.40 -9.52
C ASP A 37 -12.58 -11.30 -8.03
N CYS A 38 -11.53 -10.55 -7.69
CA CYS A 38 -11.18 -10.24 -6.30
C CYS A 38 -12.24 -9.38 -5.61
N LEU A 39 -12.73 -8.34 -6.28
CA LEU A 39 -13.76 -7.46 -5.71
C LEU A 39 -15.09 -8.18 -5.50
N GLU A 40 -15.50 -9.02 -6.47
CA GLU A 40 -16.68 -9.88 -6.35
C GLU A 40 -16.51 -10.92 -5.22
N TYR A 41 -15.32 -11.50 -5.08
CA TYR A 41 -15.02 -12.40 -3.96
C TYR A 41 -15.20 -11.66 -2.62
N ALA A 42 -14.57 -10.49 -2.44
CA ALA A 42 -14.71 -9.70 -1.22
C ALA A 42 -16.17 -9.40 -0.90
N LYS A 43 -16.93 -8.96 -1.89
CA LYS A 43 -18.35 -8.63 -1.75
C LYS A 43 -19.19 -9.84 -1.34
N ARG A 44 -18.97 -10.99 -2.00
CA ARG A 44 -19.72 -12.23 -1.75
C ARG A 44 -19.39 -12.85 -0.39
N THR A 45 -18.13 -12.79 0.03
CA THR A 45 -17.66 -13.44 1.27
C THR A 45 -17.61 -12.49 2.46
N ASN A 46 -17.89 -11.19 2.25
CA ASN A 46 -17.75 -10.13 3.24
C ASN A 46 -16.33 -10.06 3.86
N LYS A 47 -15.30 -10.36 3.03
CA LYS A 47 -13.90 -10.25 3.41
C LYS A 47 -13.40 -8.84 3.17
N LYS A 48 -12.43 -8.42 3.99
CA LYS A 48 -11.83 -7.10 3.92
C LYS A 48 -10.90 -6.99 2.72
N ILE A 49 -10.76 -5.78 2.21
CA ILE A 49 -9.72 -5.44 1.24
C ILE A 49 -8.71 -4.51 1.92
N HIS A 50 -7.45 -4.89 1.84
CA HIS A 50 -6.31 -4.14 2.33
C HIS A 50 -5.49 -3.64 1.16
N LEU A 51 -5.39 -2.32 1.00
CA LEU A 51 -4.51 -1.66 0.05
C LEU A 51 -3.18 -1.38 0.74
N LEU A 52 -2.08 -1.77 0.12
CA LEU A 52 -0.72 -1.45 0.57
C LEU A 52 -0.04 -0.58 -0.49
N GLY A 53 0.53 0.56 -0.11
CA GLY A 53 1.19 1.40 -1.09
C GLY A 53 1.97 2.57 -0.51
N LEU A 54 2.97 2.99 -1.26
CA LEU A 54 3.80 4.14 -0.94
C LEU A 54 3.07 5.44 -1.31
N LEU A 55 2.88 6.32 -0.34
CA LEU A 55 2.35 7.67 -0.56
C LEU A 55 3.45 8.56 -1.14
N SER A 56 3.42 8.76 -2.45
CA SER A 56 4.43 9.53 -3.17
C SER A 56 3.88 10.01 -4.50
N ASP A 57 4.33 11.16 -4.95
CA ASP A 57 4.13 11.67 -6.31
C ASP A 57 5.41 11.63 -7.17
N GLY A 58 6.51 11.12 -6.60
CA GLY A 58 7.79 10.98 -7.28
C GLY A 58 7.80 10.00 -8.47
N GLY A 59 6.79 9.12 -8.57
CA GLY A 59 6.60 8.24 -9.73
C GLY A 59 7.69 7.17 -9.90
N VAL A 60 8.42 6.80 -8.84
CA VAL A 60 9.51 5.81 -8.87
C VAL A 60 9.00 4.41 -8.54
N HIS A 61 8.24 4.26 -7.47
CA HIS A 61 7.68 2.99 -6.99
C HIS A 61 6.17 2.95 -7.07
N SER A 62 5.53 4.08 -6.82
CA SER A 62 4.08 4.27 -6.81
C SER A 62 3.75 5.69 -7.26
N HIS A 63 2.47 5.99 -7.32
CA HIS A 63 1.98 7.36 -7.47
C HIS A 63 0.67 7.51 -6.72
N ILE A 64 0.52 8.60 -5.93
CA ILE A 64 -0.66 8.83 -5.10
C ILE A 64 -1.97 8.79 -5.90
N LYS A 65 -1.98 9.32 -7.13
CA LYS A 65 -3.15 9.24 -8.03
C LYS A 65 -3.60 7.82 -8.33
N HIS A 66 -2.68 6.83 -8.28
CA HIS A 66 -3.06 5.44 -8.45
C HIS A 66 -3.84 4.94 -7.23
N ILE A 67 -3.39 5.31 -6.02
CA ILE A 67 -4.09 4.96 -4.77
C ILE A 67 -5.48 5.61 -4.76
N GLU A 68 -5.56 6.91 -5.09
CA GLU A 68 -6.83 7.63 -5.20
C GLU A 68 -7.79 6.99 -6.22
N GLY A 69 -7.26 6.60 -7.39
CA GLY A 69 -8.04 5.90 -8.42
C GLY A 69 -8.53 4.52 -7.99
N PHE A 70 -7.75 3.79 -7.19
CA PHE A 70 -8.19 2.53 -6.58
C PHE A 70 -9.28 2.76 -5.53
N ILE A 71 -9.18 3.80 -4.70
CA ILE A 71 -10.22 4.19 -3.75
C ILE A 71 -11.55 4.43 -4.50
N ASP A 72 -11.51 5.16 -5.63
CA ASP A 72 -12.70 5.40 -6.46
C ASP A 72 -13.31 4.09 -6.99
N ILE A 73 -12.48 3.17 -7.47
CA ILE A 73 -12.93 1.86 -7.95
C ILE A 73 -13.60 1.07 -6.81
N LEU A 74 -13.01 1.04 -5.61
CA LEU A 74 -13.57 0.30 -4.48
C LEU A 74 -14.90 0.90 -4.00
N GLU A 75 -15.02 2.22 -4.01
CA GLU A 75 -16.26 2.92 -3.66
C GLU A 75 -17.39 2.63 -4.67
N GLU A 76 -17.08 2.63 -5.97
CA GLU A 76 -18.06 2.27 -7.01
C GLU A 76 -18.60 0.84 -6.85
N TYR A 77 -17.74 -0.11 -6.39
CA TYR A 77 -18.16 -1.47 -6.08
C TYR A 77 -19.02 -1.58 -4.82
N LYS A 78 -19.14 -0.48 -4.05
CA LYS A 78 -19.92 -0.39 -2.79
C LYS A 78 -19.52 -1.50 -1.82
N LEU A 79 -18.23 -1.67 -1.64
CA LEU A 79 -17.70 -2.59 -0.64
C LEU A 79 -18.06 -2.07 0.76
N LYS A 80 -18.29 -3.01 1.69
CA LYS A 80 -18.68 -2.65 3.05
C LYS A 80 -17.57 -1.93 3.79
N GLU A 81 -16.34 -2.42 3.65
CA GLU A 81 -15.14 -1.85 4.28
C GLU A 81 -13.90 -2.17 3.44
N PHE A 82 -13.01 -1.20 3.34
CA PHE A 82 -11.66 -1.41 2.84
C PHE A 82 -10.67 -0.52 3.61
N TYR A 83 -9.42 -0.91 3.62
CA TYR A 83 -8.40 -0.28 4.46
C TYR A 83 -7.15 0.03 3.65
N LEU A 84 -6.57 1.21 3.88
CA LEU A 84 -5.26 1.58 3.34
C LEU A 84 -4.22 1.47 4.45
N HIS A 85 -3.18 0.72 4.18
CA HIS A 85 -1.94 0.67 4.94
C HIS A 85 -0.89 1.41 4.12
N ALA A 86 -0.59 2.63 4.51
CA ALA A 86 0.24 3.52 3.73
C ALA A 86 1.70 3.47 4.19
N PHE A 87 2.61 3.59 3.21
CA PHE A 87 4.03 3.75 3.47
C PHE A 87 4.41 5.19 3.18
N THR A 88 5.21 5.82 4.05
CA THR A 88 5.76 7.16 3.84
C THR A 88 7.07 7.09 3.09
N ASP A 89 7.34 8.06 2.20
CA ASP A 89 8.46 8.02 1.27
C ASP A 89 9.72 8.72 1.83
N GLY A 90 9.80 10.03 1.72
CA GLY A 90 10.93 10.84 2.20
C GLY A 90 12.29 10.57 1.53
N ARG A 91 12.29 9.82 0.41
CA ARG A 91 13.49 9.47 -0.35
C ARG A 91 13.41 9.84 -1.83
N ASP A 92 12.28 9.56 -2.46
CA ASP A 92 12.02 9.92 -3.85
C ASP A 92 11.30 11.27 -3.94
N VAL A 93 10.87 11.82 -2.79
CA VAL A 93 10.24 13.13 -2.60
C VAL A 93 10.81 13.79 -1.34
N ASP A 94 10.38 15.02 -1.02
CA ASP A 94 10.83 15.75 0.16
C ASP A 94 10.63 14.93 1.44
N PRO A 95 11.64 14.90 2.36
CA PRO A 95 11.63 14.06 3.56
C PRO A 95 10.51 14.32 4.56
N GLN A 96 9.77 15.42 4.44
CA GLN A 96 8.67 15.80 5.33
C GLN A 96 7.36 16.07 4.55
N SER A 97 7.26 15.56 3.31
CA SER A 97 6.08 15.73 2.46
C SER A 97 4.93 14.79 2.82
N GLY A 98 5.16 13.78 3.64
CA GLY A 98 4.19 12.75 4.01
C GLY A 98 2.90 13.31 4.60
N ILE A 99 2.96 14.41 5.34
CA ILE A 99 1.78 15.11 5.88
C ILE A 99 0.80 15.46 4.76
N HIS A 100 1.28 16.05 3.67
CA HIS A 100 0.42 16.47 2.56
C HIS A 100 -0.26 15.29 1.88
N PHE A 101 0.46 14.18 1.72
CA PHE A 101 -0.11 12.96 1.14
C PHE A 101 -1.14 12.32 2.07
N VAL A 102 -0.88 12.28 3.37
CA VAL A 102 -1.84 11.76 4.37
C VAL A 102 -3.10 12.61 4.38
N GLU A 103 -2.99 13.95 4.43
CA GLU A 103 -4.14 14.87 4.37
C GLU A 103 -4.98 14.66 3.09
N SER A 104 -4.32 14.50 1.93
CA SER A 104 -4.99 14.23 0.66
C SER A 104 -5.80 12.92 0.71
N ILE A 105 -5.18 11.85 1.20
CA ILE A 105 -5.82 10.54 1.30
C ILE A 105 -6.96 10.54 2.33
N GLU A 106 -6.76 11.13 3.52
CA GLU A 106 -7.82 11.23 4.53
C GLU A 106 -9.02 12.02 3.97
N LYS A 107 -8.76 13.13 3.29
CA LYS A 107 -9.81 13.91 2.60
C LYS A 107 -10.52 13.08 1.52
N LYS A 108 -9.77 12.33 0.72
CA LYS A 108 -10.34 11.44 -0.32
C LYS A 108 -11.24 10.37 0.27
N MET A 109 -10.90 9.86 1.46
CA MET A 109 -11.64 8.76 2.11
C MET A 109 -12.82 9.23 2.97
N LEU A 110 -12.95 10.53 3.28
CA LEU A 110 -13.99 11.07 4.18
C LEU A 110 -15.43 10.63 3.86
N ASN A 111 -15.76 10.48 2.58
CA ASN A 111 -17.12 10.13 2.12
C ASN A 111 -17.17 8.71 1.55
N THR A 112 -16.25 7.87 1.91
CA THR A 112 -16.17 6.47 1.47
C THR A 112 -16.27 5.51 2.65
N ASN A 113 -16.43 4.22 2.35
CA ASN A 113 -16.34 3.16 3.35
C ASN A 113 -14.89 2.76 3.67
N GLY A 114 -13.92 3.43 3.06
CA GLY A 114 -12.50 3.20 3.27
C GLY A 114 -11.95 3.94 4.49
N LYS A 115 -10.89 3.39 5.08
CA LYS A 115 -10.18 4.00 6.21
C LYS A 115 -8.67 3.88 6.03
N LEU A 116 -7.94 4.97 6.34
CA LEU A 116 -6.50 4.89 6.50
C LEU A 116 -6.23 4.19 7.85
N ALA A 117 -5.70 2.97 7.78
CA ALA A 117 -5.60 2.08 8.94
C ALA A 117 -4.23 2.11 9.60
N SER A 118 -3.17 2.29 8.83
CA SER A 118 -1.81 2.33 9.39
C SER A 118 -0.86 3.13 8.51
N LEU A 119 0.23 3.57 9.14
CA LEU A 119 1.31 4.32 8.52
C LEU A 119 2.66 3.76 8.98
N ILE A 120 3.63 3.66 8.06
CA ILE A 120 4.98 3.20 8.37
C ILE A 120 5.96 3.70 7.31
N GLY A 121 7.18 4.04 7.69
CA GLY A 121 8.23 4.46 6.77
C GLY A 121 8.67 3.35 5.83
N ARG A 122 9.02 3.73 4.59
CA ARG A 122 9.49 2.79 3.56
C ARG A 122 10.76 2.04 3.97
N TYR A 123 11.53 2.59 4.89
CA TYR A 123 12.72 1.93 5.44
C TYR A 123 12.42 0.54 6.01
N TYR A 124 11.24 0.38 6.61
CA TYR A 124 10.76 -0.87 7.17
C TYR A 124 9.97 -1.70 6.15
N ALA A 125 8.96 -1.10 5.52
CA ALA A 125 8.00 -1.83 4.68
C ALA A 125 8.51 -2.16 3.28
N MET A 126 9.60 -1.53 2.84
CA MET A 126 10.09 -1.61 1.46
C MET A 126 11.58 -1.98 1.40
N ASP A 127 12.06 -2.82 2.30
CA ASP A 127 13.39 -3.41 2.19
C ASP A 127 13.47 -4.33 0.96
N ARG A 128 14.68 -4.51 0.44
CA ARG A 128 14.99 -5.41 -0.70
C ARG A 128 16.29 -6.15 -0.55
N ASP A 129 16.93 -6.00 0.61
CA ASP A 129 18.27 -6.49 0.90
C ASP A 129 18.25 -7.56 2.00
N GLN A 130 17.06 -8.20 2.19
CA GLN A 130 16.81 -9.29 3.14
C GLN A 130 17.08 -8.92 4.61
N ARG A 131 16.82 -7.66 4.96
CA ARG A 131 16.86 -7.21 6.35
C ARG A 131 15.53 -7.51 7.02
N TRP A 132 15.32 -8.79 7.31
CA TRP A 132 14.04 -9.32 7.79
C TRP A 132 13.56 -8.69 9.09
N GLU A 133 14.46 -8.19 9.93
CA GLU A 133 14.13 -7.40 11.13
C GLU A 133 13.35 -6.11 10.80
N ARG A 134 13.61 -5.49 9.63
CA ARG A 134 12.85 -4.32 9.18
C ARG A 134 11.48 -4.71 8.66
N ILE A 135 11.44 -5.74 7.82
CA ILE A 135 10.19 -6.29 7.29
C ILE A 135 9.28 -6.77 8.42
N LYS A 136 9.87 -7.29 9.52
CA LYS A 136 9.13 -7.70 10.69
C LYS A 136 8.32 -6.57 11.32
N GLU A 137 8.83 -5.35 11.38
CA GLU A 137 8.08 -4.19 11.88
C GLU A 137 6.80 -3.96 11.06
N ALA A 138 6.90 -4.02 9.73
CA ALA A 138 5.73 -3.91 8.86
C ALA A 138 4.79 -5.11 8.99
N TYR A 139 5.34 -6.32 9.08
CA TYR A 139 4.55 -7.54 9.29
C TYR A 139 3.77 -7.47 10.61
N ASP A 140 4.42 -7.12 11.71
CA ASP A 140 3.81 -7.02 13.04
C ASP A 140 2.71 -5.95 13.07
N LEU A 141 2.90 -4.83 12.38
CA LEU A 141 1.87 -3.81 12.20
C LEU A 141 0.64 -4.37 11.48
N LEU A 142 0.84 -5.01 10.33
CA LEU A 142 -0.24 -5.46 9.45
C LEU A 142 -1.01 -6.67 10.01
N ILE A 143 -0.30 -7.63 10.62
CA ILE A 143 -0.86 -8.91 11.07
C ILE A 143 -1.26 -8.87 12.55
N HIS A 144 -0.47 -8.19 13.39
CA HIS A 144 -0.68 -8.18 14.84
C HIS A 144 -1.23 -6.85 15.35
N GLY A 145 -1.25 -5.80 14.52
CA GLY A 145 -1.65 -4.45 14.93
C GLY A 145 -0.68 -3.85 15.94
N LYS A 146 0.61 -4.21 15.86
CA LYS A 146 1.66 -3.69 16.73
C LYS A 146 2.22 -2.38 16.15
N GLY A 147 2.45 -1.43 17.03
CA GLY A 147 2.97 -0.12 16.70
C GLY A 147 2.52 0.90 17.73
N GLU A 148 2.68 2.15 17.42
CA GLU A 148 2.18 3.26 18.23
C GLU A 148 0.74 3.59 17.82
N ALA A 149 -0.12 3.81 18.81
CA ALA A 149 -1.52 4.14 18.58
C ALA A 149 -1.67 5.61 18.18
N SER A 150 -2.37 5.88 17.09
CA SER A 150 -2.61 7.23 16.59
C SER A 150 -4.10 7.52 16.45
N ASP A 151 -4.52 8.67 16.99
CA ASP A 151 -5.84 9.24 16.71
C ASP A 151 -5.82 10.07 15.42
N ASN A 152 -4.67 10.68 15.10
CA ASN A 152 -4.50 11.55 13.96
C ASN A 152 -3.09 11.40 13.40
N PHE A 153 -2.96 10.81 12.22
CA PHE A 153 -1.67 10.54 11.59
C PHE A 153 -0.89 11.82 11.26
N VAL A 154 -1.57 12.92 10.91
CA VAL A 154 -0.91 14.21 10.64
C VAL A 154 -0.21 14.73 11.90
N SER A 155 -0.89 14.64 13.05
CA SER A 155 -0.29 15.04 14.34
C SER A 155 0.88 14.14 14.72
N SER A 156 0.76 12.82 14.51
CA SER A 156 1.84 11.86 14.79
C SER A 156 3.06 12.11 13.89
N LEU A 157 2.85 12.41 12.59
CA LEU A 157 3.95 12.78 11.69
C LEU A 157 4.64 14.09 12.15
N LYS A 158 3.88 15.12 12.53
CA LYS A 158 4.45 16.37 13.06
C LYS A 158 5.33 16.12 14.27
N SER A 159 4.84 15.33 15.25
CA SER A 159 5.64 14.95 16.42
C SER A 159 6.92 14.22 16.03
N SER A 160 6.85 13.28 15.07
CA SER A 160 8.04 12.59 14.56
C SER A 160 9.05 13.55 13.93
N TYR A 161 8.58 14.54 13.15
CA TYR A 161 9.46 15.54 12.53
C TYR A 161 10.11 16.44 13.57
N ASP A 162 9.40 16.83 14.63
CA ASP A 162 9.93 17.61 15.75
C ASP A 162 11.04 16.83 16.49
N GLU A 163 10.97 15.50 16.49
CA GLU A 163 12.01 14.59 17.01
C GLU A 163 13.13 14.30 16.01
N GLY A 164 13.09 14.90 14.82
CA GLY A 164 14.09 14.69 13.75
C GLY A 164 13.91 13.40 12.94
N VAL A 165 12.79 12.69 13.09
CA VAL A 165 12.46 11.50 12.33
C VAL A 165 11.67 11.89 11.09
N THR A 166 12.22 11.63 9.90
CA THR A 166 11.60 11.95 8.61
C THR A 166 10.76 10.80 8.08
N ASP A 167 10.02 11.04 7.01
CA ASP A 167 9.08 10.10 6.38
C ASP A 167 9.67 8.71 6.15
N GLU A 168 10.91 8.61 5.65
CA GLU A 168 11.55 7.33 5.36
C GLU A 168 11.60 6.42 6.60
N PHE A 169 11.73 7.01 7.79
CA PHE A 169 12.01 6.31 9.05
C PHE A 169 10.86 6.30 10.04
N ILE A 170 9.66 6.71 9.62
CA ILE A 170 8.47 6.68 10.48
C ILE A 170 8.25 5.25 10.99
N LYS A 171 8.20 5.11 12.31
CA LYS A 171 7.92 3.83 12.96
C LYS A 171 6.47 3.40 12.76
N PRO A 172 6.14 2.10 12.97
CA PRO A 172 4.78 1.61 12.80
C PRO A 172 3.75 2.41 13.61
N LEU A 173 2.78 3.02 12.92
CA LEU A 173 1.63 3.71 13.51
C LEU A 173 0.34 3.03 13.07
N TYR A 174 -0.59 2.81 13.98
CA TYR A 174 -1.92 2.32 13.64
C TYR A 174 -3.02 3.27 14.09
N LYS A 175 -4.08 3.36 13.30
CA LYS A 175 -5.30 4.06 13.69
C LYS A 175 -5.96 3.26 14.80
N LYS A 176 -6.19 3.85 15.96
CA LYS A 176 -6.84 3.17 17.07
C LYS A 176 -8.37 3.28 17.01
N ASP A 177 -9.03 2.25 17.52
CA ASP A 177 -10.44 2.26 17.83
C ASP A 177 -10.70 2.87 19.23
N ASN A 178 -11.96 2.89 19.66
CA ASN A 178 -12.36 3.41 20.96
C ASN A 178 -11.79 2.59 22.15
N LEU A 179 -11.24 1.42 21.91
CA LEU A 179 -10.62 0.55 22.90
C LEU A 179 -9.08 0.64 22.87
N GLY A 180 -8.52 1.53 22.04
CA GLY A 180 -7.09 1.71 21.88
C GLY A 180 -6.40 0.64 21.01
N LYS A 181 -7.16 -0.24 20.34
CA LYS A 181 -6.63 -1.28 19.46
C LYS A 181 -6.63 -0.81 18.00
N ALA A 182 -5.81 -1.45 17.15
CA ALA A 182 -5.83 -1.19 15.72
C ALA A 182 -7.23 -1.44 15.15
N ILE A 183 -7.75 -0.49 14.34
CA ILE A 183 -9.09 -0.59 13.73
C ILE A 183 -9.24 -1.80 12.82
N THR A 184 -8.15 -2.32 12.30
CA THR A 184 -8.12 -3.55 11.49
C THR A 184 -6.76 -4.22 11.53
N LYS A 185 -6.73 -5.49 11.13
CA LYS A 185 -5.55 -6.31 10.85
C LYS A 185 -5.85 -7.18 9.65
N ILE A 186 -4.81 -7.61 8.94
CA ILE A 186 -4.95 -8.58 7.85
C ILE A 186 -5.20 -9.96 8.47
N GLU A 187 -6.31 -10.56 8.12
CA GLU A 187 -6.74 -11.88 8.57
C GLU A 187 -6.68 -12.89 7.42
N ALA A 188 -6.88 -14.17 7.73
CA ALA A 188 -6.94 -15.21 6.71
C ALA A 188 -8.10 -14.94 5.73
N GLU A 189 -7.83 -15.15 4.44
CA GLU A 189 -8.75 -14.95 3.32
C GLU A 189 -9.11 -13.50 3.00
N ASP A 190 -8.57 -12.52 3.73
CA ASP A 190 -8.65 -11.13 3.31
C ASP A 190 -7.89 -10.90 2.01
N ILE A 191 -8.29 -9.91 1.23
CA ILE A 191 -7.63 -9.54 -0.01
C ILE A 191 -6.60 -8.46 0.28
N VAL A 192 -5.38 -8.68 -0.20
CA VAL A 192 -4.30 -7.70 -0.12
C VAL A 192 -3.91 -7.25 -1.52
N LEU A 193 -4.05 -5.96 -1.80
CA LEU A 193 -3.66 -5.33 -3.07
C LEU A 193 -2.46 -4.42 -2.85
N PHE A 194 -1.32 -4.79 -3.44
CA PHE A 194 -0.11 -4.00 -3.38
C PHE A 194 -0.09 -3.02 -4.57
N LEU A 195 -0.15 -1.71 -4.30
CA LEU A 195 -0.34 -0.66 -5.31
C LEU A 195 0.95 -0.08 -5.88
N ASN A 196 2.11 -0.54 -5.42
CA ASN A 196 3.38 -0.15 -6.03
C ASN A 196 3.55 -0.87 -7.37
N PHE A 197 3.76 -0.11 -8.44
CA PHE A 197 3.98 -0.68 -9.78
C PHE A 197 5.40 -1.23 -9.97
N ARG A 198 6.38 -0.75 -9.19
CA ARG A 198 7.72 -1.32 -9.16
C ARG A 198 7.81 -2.37 -8.05
N THR A 199 8.10 -3.61 -8.44
CA THR A 199 7.95 -4.80 -7.60
C THR A 199 9.14 -5.11 -6.69
N ASP A 200 10.34 -4.58 -6.99
CA ASP A 200 11.57 -4.95 -6.27
C ASP A 200 11.47 -4.74 -4.75
N ARG A 201 10.84 -3.66 -4.31
CA ARG A 201 10.70 -3.31 -2.89
C ARG A 201 9.40 -3.79 -2.24
N GLY A 202 8.47 -4.35 -2.99
CA GLY A 202 7.25 -4.98 -2.44
C GLY A 202 7.40 -6.48 -2.25
N ARG A 203 8.46 -7.09 -2.81
CA ARG A 203 8.64 -8.53 -2.87
C ARG A 203 8.75 -9.19 -1.50
N GLU A 204 9.60 -8.66 -0.62
CA GLU A 204 9.87 -9.25 0.70
C GLU A 204 8.63 -9.21 1.58
N LEU A 205 7.95 -8.06 1.64
CA LEU A 205 6.70 -7.96 2.40
C LEU A 205 5.62 -8.90 1.85
N THR A 206 5.49 -9.02 0.52
CA THR A 206 4.57 -9.99 -0.10
C THR A 206 4.94 -11.43 0.28
N GLN A 207 6.23 -11.75 0.30
CA GLN A 207 6.72 -13.07 0.63
C GLN A 207 6.33 -13.49 2.06
N VAL A 208 6.57 -12.62 3.05
CA VAL A 208 6.23 -12.93 4.45
C VAL A 208 4.72 -12.95 4.72
N LEU A 209 3.94 -12.18 3.94
CA LEU A 209 2.48 -12.16 4.09
C LEU A 209 1.79 -13.39 3.49
N SER A 210 2.31 -13.95 2.40
CA SER A 210 1.57 -14.93 1.59
C SER A 210 2.31 -16.19 1.17
N GLN A 211 3.65 -16.23 1.23
CA GLN A 211 4.43 -17.28 0.55
C GLN A 211 5.29 -18.13 1.49
N SER A 212 6.06 -17.53 2.38
CA SER A 212 7.10 -18.20 3.14
C SER A 212 7.02 -17.92 4.63
N SER A 213 7.34 -18.94 5.44
CA SER A 213 7.50 -18.80 6.88
C SER A 213 8.95 -18.44 7.21
N PHE A 214 9.10 -17.54 8.17
CA PHE A 214 10.40 -17.12 8.75
C PHE A 214 10.31 -17.27 10.25
N PRO A 215 10.47 -18.53 10.78
CA PRO A 215 10.28 -18.83 12.20
C PRO A 215 11.23 -18.05 13.11
N GLU A 216 12.46 -17.81 12.66
CA GLU A 216 13.48 -17.05 13.39
C GLU A 216 13.07 -15.60 13.66
N TYR A 217 12.17 -15.05 12.82
CA TYR A 217 11.56 -13.73 13.00
C TYR A 217 10.12 -13.80 13.49
N ASN A 218 9.59 -14.99 13.76
CA ASN A 218 8.20 -15.22 14.16
C ASN A 218 7.20 -14.64 13.13
N MET A 219 7.50 -14.80 11.84
CA MET A 219 6.63 -14.41 10.73
C MET A 219 6.10 -15.65 10.01
N TYR A 220 4.78 -15.74 9.88
CA TYR A 220 4.09 -16.85 9.25
C TYR A 220 3.06 -16.32 8.26
N PRO A 221 3.04 -16.83 7.01
CA PRO A 221 2.12 -16.33 6.00
C PRO A 221 0.68 -16.60 6.40
N LYS A 222 -0.19 -15.65 6.13
CA LYS A 222 -1.62 -15.86 6.18
C LYS A 222 -2.08 -16.47 4.85
N LYS A 223 -3.04 -17.38 4.89
CA LYS A 223 -3.76 -17.81 3.68
C LYS A 223 -4.68 -16.67 3.26
N SER A 224 -4.11 -15.65 2.65
CA SER A 224 -4.82 -14.49 2.10
C SER A 224 -4.67 -14.47 0.59
N LEU A 225 -5.65 -13.96 -0.13
CA LEU A 225 -5.55 -13.73 -1.56
C LEU A 225 -4.74 -12.45 -1.79
N GLY A 226 -3.43 -12.59 -1.98
CA GLY A 226 -2.55 -11.48 -2.35
C GLY A 226 -2.27 -11.49 -3.84
N GLN A 227 -2.49 -10.35 -4.51
CA GLN A 227 -2.15 -10.18 -5.92
C GLN A 227 -1.53 -8.81 -6.17
N ASN A 228 -0.53 -8.78 -7.05
CA ASN A 228 0.04 -7.55 -7.58
C ASN A 228 -0.52 -7.33 -8.99
N PHE A 229 -1.57 -6.51 -9.08
CA PHE A 229 -2.30 -6.24 -10.33
C PHE A 229 -1.54 -5.38 -11.33
N LEU A 230 -0.49 -4.72 -10.90
CA LEU A 230 0.18 -3.72 -11.71
C LEU A 230 1.25 -4.33 -12.63
N ASN A 231 1.56 -5.62 -12.45
CA ASN A 231 2.61 -6.33 -13.17
C ASN A 231 2.20 -7.65 -13.80
N ASP A 232 0.92 -7.86 -14.14
CA ASP A 232 0.54 -9.00 -14.96
C ASP A 232 1.20 -8.89 -16.35
N LYS A 233 2.40 -9.47 -16.44
CA LYS A 233 3.01 -9.80 -17.73
C LYS A 233 2.34 -11.06 -18.24
N LYS A 234 1.30 -10.92 -18.99
CA LYS A 234 0.88 -11.83 -20.04
C LYS A 234 0.75 -11.07 -21.34
#